data_f1929a3a5abdf115633bcf16b92beb1b
#
_entry.id   f1929a3a5abdf115633bcf16b92beb1b
#
_cell.length_a   1.000
_cell.length_b   1.000
_cell.length_c   1.000
_cell.angle_alpha   90.00
_cell.angle_beta   90.00
_cell.angle_gamma   90.00
#
_symmetry.space_group_name_H-M   'P 1'
#
loop_
_entity.id
_entity.type
_entity.pdbx_description
1 polymer ?
#
loop_
_entity_poly.entity_id
_entity_poly.type
_entity_poly.pdbx_seq_one_letter_code
_entity_poly.pdbx_strand_id
1 'polypeptide(L)'
;MSYYYKKYLKGSPDNDRRHRCNNDWHRHHCKKRCDDDCHKHHCKRHCDDDCERPDFDDRPAFGTVTGTITIPGTGAAVTTPLTLNLLSPSENVRAVSGGLEVLESGEYFISFAAFSTSTSATTTVSYTINAGGFTQTITPTAGTATASFLRYLRRGDTVTVTATVTATAATTTTINASLTVAKISSRFSKKDFY
;
A
#
# COMPACT_ATOMS: atom_id res chain seq x y z
N MET A 1 16.91 37.39 6.21
CA MET A 1 16.76 37.67 4.78
C MET A 1 17.65 36.69 4.05
N SER A 2 17.07 35.66 3.44
CA SER A 2 17.83 34.62 2.72
C SER A 2 17.43 34.66 1.25
N TYR A 3 18.38 35.00 0.39
CA TYR A 3 18.19 35.11 -1.06
C TYR A 3 18.38 33.73 -1.68
N TYR A 4 17.31 33.12 -2.23
CA TYR A 4 17.40 31.95 -3.09
C TYR A 4 17.79 32.37 -4.51
N TYR A 5 18.99 31.98 -4.94
CA TYR A 5 19.42 32.04 -6.32
C TYR A 5 18.71 30.98 -7.16
N LYS A 6 17.78 31.41 -8.02
CA LYS A 6 17.30 30.59 -9.13
C LYS A 6 18.37 30.54 -10.22
N LYS A 7 19.08 29.44 -10.31
CA LYS A 7 19.93 29.10 -11.45
C LYS A 7 19.04 28.69 -12.63
N TYR A 8 18.84 29.60 -13.58
CA TYR A 8 18.26 29.27 -14.87
C TYR A 8 19.28 28.46 -15.67
N LEU A 9 19.06 27.17 -15.83
CA LEU A 9 19.73 26.39 -16.85
C LEU A 9 19.14 26.79 -18.20
N LYS A 10 19.95 27.46 -18.99
CA LYS A 10 19.68 27.82 -20.38
C LYS A 10 19.52 26.53 -21.17
N GLY A 11 18.26 26.20 -21.55
CA GLY A 11 17.95 25.06 -22.38
C GLY A 11 18.60 25.19 -23.74
N SER A 12 19.28 24.16 -24.16
CA SER A 12 19.70 23.93 -25.52
C SER A 12 18.46 23.78 -26.41
N PRO A 13 18.35 24.50 -27.53
CA PRO A 13 17.27 24.29 -28.47
C PRO A 13 17.67 23.14 -29.36
N ASP A 14 17.14 21.94 -29.12
CA ASP A 14 17.17 20.98 -30.23
C ASP A 14 16.26 19.79 -30.04
N ASN A 15 15.42 19.67 -31.04
CA ASN A 15 14.83 18.44 -31.59
C ASN A 15 13.90 17.63 -30.70
N ASP A 16 12.90 18.28 -30.16
CA ASP A 16 11.66 17.61 -29.76
C ASP A 16 10.85 17.19 -30.98
N ARG A 17 11.33 16.21 -31.76
CA ARG A 17 10.47 15.36 -32.58
C ARG A 17 9.98 14.20 -31.69
N ARG A 18 9.30 14.55 -30.63
CA ARG A 18 8.38 13.62 -29.98
C ARG A 18 7.19 13.48 -30.91
N HIS A 19 7.23 12.46 -31.73
CA HIS A 19 6.01 11.95 -32.35
C HIS A 19 5.08 11.53 -31.23
N ARG A 20 4.24 12.47 -30.79
CA ARG A 20 3.05 12.12 -30.03
C ARG A 20 2.25 11.16 -30.91
N CYS A 21 2.19 9.88 -30.54
CA CYS A 21 1.16 8.97 -31.02
C CYS A 21 -0.19 9.44 -30.48
N ASN A 22 -0.69 10.50 -31.08
CA ASN A 22 -1.90 11.19 -30.65
C ASN A 22 -3.03 10.84 -31.60
N ASN A 23 -3.31 9.55 -31.82
CA ASN A 23 -4.55 9.10 -32.45
C ASN A 23 -4.79 7.65 -32.11
N ASP A 24 -5.95 7.35 -31.57
CA ASP A 24 -6.46 6.01 -31.27
C ASP A 24 -6.41 5.03 -32.47
N TRP A 25 -6.26 5.55 -33.68
CA TRP A 25 -6.11 4.76 -34.91
C TRP A 25 -4.78 3.99 -34.97
N HIS A 26 -3.70 4.51 -34.41
CA HIS A 26 -2.41 3.82 -34.43
C HIS A 26 -2.29 2.70 -33.39
N ARG A 27 -3.09 2.72 -32.31
CA ARG A 27 -3.12 1.64 -31.32
C ARG A 27 -3.59 0.32 -31.89
N HIS A 28 -4.55 0.34 -32.80
CA HIS A 28 -5.06 -0.89 -33.44
C HIS A 28 -4.07 -1.46 -34.48
N HIS A 29 -3.29 -0.60 -35.14
CA HIS A 29 -2.31 -1.07 -36.12
C HIS A 29 -1.04 -1.64 -35.47
N CYS A 30 -0.57 -1.08 -34.36
CA CYS A 30 0.57 -1.64 -33.64
C CYS A 30 0.25 -3.02 -33.05
N LYS A 31 -0.94 -3.22 -32.47
CA LYS A 31 -1.35 -4.54 -31.95
C LYS A 31 -1.39 -5.62 -33.02
N LYS A 32 -1.96 -5.32 -34.21
CA LYS A 32 -2.03 -6.31 -35.28
C LYS A 32 -0.66 -6.65 -35.90
N ARG A 33 0.26 -5.68 -35.98
CA ARG A 33 1.60 -5.95 -36.54
C ARG A 33 2.53 -6.67 -35.56
N CYS A 34 2.37 -6.48 -34.26
CA CYS A 34 3.18 -7.19 -33.29
C CYS A 34 2.74 -8.65 -33.09
N ASP A 35 1.46 -8.97 -33.25
CA ASP A 35 0.96 -10.34 -33.03
C ASP A 35 1.19 -11.27 -34.22
N ASP A 36 1.23 -10.75 -35.46
CA ASP A 36 1.33 -11.60 -36.66
C ASP A 36 2.74 -11.70 -37.27
N ASP A 37 3.64 -10.73 -37.05
CA ASP A 37 4.94 -10.67 -37.73
C ASP A 37 6.17 -10.83 -36.79
N CYS A 38 5.99 -11.05 -35.50
CA CYS A 38 7.10 -11.25 -34.55
C CYS A 38 7.93 -12.51 -34.80
N HIS A 39 7.56 -13.36 -35.75
CA HIS A 39 8.33 -14.55 -36.12
C HIS A 39 9.38 -14.32 -37.23
N LYS A 40 9.45 -13.15 -37.85
CA LYS A 40 10.45 -12.87 -38.89
C LYS A 40 11.33 -11.69 -38.50
N HIS A 41 12.52 -12.00 -38.15
CA HIS A 41 13.79 -11.28 -37.90
C HIS A 41 13.91 -9.75 -38.10
N HIS A 42 12.88 -9.01 -38.52
CA HIS A 42 12.95 -7.57 -38.79
C HIS A 42 12.31 -6.67 -37.72
N CYS A 43 11.49 -7.20 -36.82
CA CYS A 43 10.83 -6.39 -35.79
C CYS A 43 11.65 -6.09 -34.55
N LYS A 44 12.81 -6.76 -34.39
CA LYS A 44 13.64 -6.60 -33.17
C LYS A 44 14.29 -5.21 -32.98
N ARG A 45 14.34 -4.37 -34.03
CA ARG A 45 15.03 -3.06 -33.94
C ARG A 45 14.10 -1.86 -33.84
N HIS A 46 12.80 -2.03 -34.06
CA HIS A 46 11.85 -0.91 -34.00
C HIS A 46 10.78 -1.02 -32.92
N CYS A 47 10.65 -2.19 -32.27
CA CYS A 47 9.68 -2.36 -31.18
C CYS A 47 10.31 -2.14 -29.79
N ASP A 48 11.65 -2.08 -29.69
CA ASP A 48 12.32 -1.97 -28.38
C ASP A 48 12.24 -0.54 -27.79
N ASP A 49 12.01 0.50 -28.64
CA ASP A 49 12.05 1.88 -28.17
C ASP A 49 10.66 2.56 -28.05
N ASP A 50 9.61 2.03 -28.72
CA ASP A 50 8.32 2.72 -28.79
C ASP A 50 7.13 1.98 -28.15
N CYS A 51 7.33 0.75 -27.65
CA CYS A 51 6.34 0.00 -26.90
C CYS A 51 6.68 -0.06 -25.41
N GLU A 52 7.25 1.00 -24.83
CA GLU A 52 7.13 1.20 -23.40
C GLU A 52 5.63 1.30 -23.12
N ARG A 53 5.06 0.18 -22.67
CA ARG A 53 3.75 0.24 -22.00
C ARG A 53 3.90 1.35 -20.98
N PRO A 54 3.03 2.37 -21.01
CA PRO A 54 3.03 3.33 -19.92
C PRO A 54 2.94 2.48 -18.65
N ASP A 55 4.00 2.49 -17.86
CA ASP A 55 4.05 1.77 -16.60
C ASP A 55 2.96 2.39 -15.72
N PHE A 56 1.74 1.85 -15.82
CA PHE A 56 0.62 2.22 -14.95
C PHE A 56 0.91 1.90 -13.49
N ASP A 57 2.04 1.21 -13.24
CA ASP A 57 2.45 0.79 -11.91
C ASP A 57 3.30 1.82 -11.16
N ASP A 58 3.73 2.92 -11.80
CA ASP A 58 4.60 3.94 -11.15
C ASP A 58 3.81 4.99 -10.35
N ARG A 59 2.49 4.83 -10.23
CA ARG A 59 1.70 5.75 -9.42
C ARG A 59 1.98 5.54 -7.93
N PRO A 60 2.15 6.64 -7.18
CA PRO A 60 2.25 6.54 -5.75
C PRO A 60 0.96 5.96 -5.16
N ALA A 61 1.07 5.16 -4.12
CA ALA A 61 -0.06 4.69 -3.35
C ALA A 61 0.33 4.70 -1.87
N PHE A 62 -0.36 5.50 -1.10
CA PHE A 62 -0.11 5.61 0.34
C PHE A 62 -1.34 6.07 1.09
N GLY A 63 -1.40 5.70 2.36
CA GLY A 63 -2.44 6.20 3.25
C GLY A 63 -2.22 5.73 4.67
N THR A 64 -2.81 6.46 5.58
CA THR A 64 -2.82 6.14 7.00
C THR A 64 -4.26 6.15 7.50
N VAL A 65 -4.63 5.11 8.23
CA VAL A 65 -5.88 5.07 8.98
C VAL A 65 -5.60 5.05 10.47
N THR A 66 -6.40 5.79 11.23
CA THR A 66 -6.30 5.84 12.69
C THR A 66 -7.67 5.72 13.32
N GLY A 67 -7.70 5.27 14.56
CA GLY A 67 -8.96 5.20 15.29
C GLY A 67 -8.80 4.80 16.73
N THR A 68 -9.88 4.99 17.47
CA THR A 68 -10.03 4.56 18.86
C THR A 68 -11.24 3.65 18.96
N ILE A 69 -11.07 2.49 19.59
CA ILE A 69 -12.15 1.56 19.85
C ILE A 69 -12.16 1.19 21.34
N THR A 70 -13.36 1.04 21.90
CA THR A 70 -13.54 0.54 23.25
C THR A 70 -14.24 -0.82 23.19
N ILE A 71 -13.60 -1.84 23.77
CA ILE A 71 -14.08 -3.21 23.79
C ILE A 71 -14.46 -3.58 25.21
N PRO A 72 -15.73 -3.91 25.48
CA PRO A 72 -16.15 -4.39 26.80
C PRO A 72 -15.65 -5.81 27.04
N GLY A 73 -15.23 -6.10 28.25
CA GLY A 73 -14.90 -7.44 28.70
C GLY A 73 -16.15 -8.28 28.89
N THR A 74 -16.12 -9.51 28.40
CA THR A 74 -17.27 -10.44 28.46
C THR A 74 -16.96 -11.70 29.27
N GLY A 75 -15.73 -11.83 29.79
CA GLY A 75 -15.24 -13.09 30.40
C GLY A 75 -14.72 -14.09 29.37
N ALA A 76 -14.86 -13.81 28.08
CA ALA A 76 -14.36 -14.60 26.97
C ALA A 76 -13.52 -13.74 26.02
N ALA A 77 -12.78 -14.37 25.11
CA ALA A 77 -12.05 -13.65 24.07
C ALA A 77 -13.02 -13.01 23.06
N VAL A 78 -12.88 -11.73 22.84
CA VAL A 78 -13.63 -10.95 21.84
C VAL A 78 -12.68 -10.51 20.74
N THR A 79 -12.95 -10.94 19.50
CA THR A 79 -12.19 -10.54 18.31
C THR A 79 -13.03 -9.60 17.47
N THR A 80 -12.48 -8.42 17.16
CA THR A 80 -13.17 -7.42 16.37
C THR A 80 -12.21 -6.68 15.45
N PRO A 81 -12.62 -6.32 14.21
CA PRO A 81 -11.88 -5.40 13.36
C PRO A 81 -11.75 -4.03 14.05
N LEU A 82 -10.60 -3.39 13.89
CA LEU A 82 -10.41 -2.02 14.39
C LEU A 82 -11.25 -1.04 13.57
N THR A 83 -11.95 -0.13 14.23
CA THR A 83 -12.64 0.97 13.55
C THR A 83 -11.64 2.08 13.27
N LEU A 84 -11.19 2.17 12.02
CA LEU A 84 -10.14 3.10 11.60
C LEU A 84 -10.67 4.05 10.52
N ASN A 85 -10.28 5.31 10.59
CA ASN A 85 -10.65 6.36 9.65
C ASN A 85 -9.44 6.79 8.83
N LEU A 86 -9.65 6.97 7.52
CA LEU A 86 -8.61 7.42 6.60
C LEU A 86 -8.22 8.87 6.89
N LEU A 87 -6.93 9.12 7.00
CA LEU A 87 -6.37 10.45 7.14
C LEU A 87 -5.97 11.01 5.76
N SER A 88 -6.08 12.33 5.62
CA SER A 88 -5.52 13.06 4.48
C SER A 88 -4.10 13.57 4.83
N PRO A 89 -3.13 13.56 3.89
CA PRO A 89 -3.28 13.12 2.50
C PRO A 89 -3.23 11.59 2.33
N SER A 90 -3.96 11.09 1.34
CA SER A 90 -3.92 9.69 0.93
C SER A 90 -4.09 9.62 -0.59
N GLU A 91 -3.46 8.65 -1.23
CA GLU A 91 -3.50 8.48 -2.68
C GLU A 91 -3.54 6.99 -3.04
N ASN A 92 -4.39 6.63 -4.02
CA ASN A 92 -4.53 5.26 -4.54
C ASN A 92 -4.72 4.18 -3.46
N VAL A 93 -5.39 4.55 -2.38
CA VAL A 93 -5.85 3.66 -1.30
C VAL A 93 -7.28 3.99 -0.93
N ARG A 94 -8.01 3.03 -0.37
CA ARG A 94 -9.37 3.18 0.10
C ARG A 94 -9.53 2.61 1.50
N ALA A 95 -10.25 3.30 2.39
CA ALA A 95 -10.59 2.76 3.70
C ALA A 95 -11.55 1.57 3.56
N VAL A 96 -11.30 0.52 4.32
CA VAL A 96 -12.16 -0.66 4.47
C VAL A 96 -12.32 -0.98 5.96
N SER A 97 -13.23 -1.90 6.29
CA SER A 97 -13.38 -2.33 7.67
C SER A 97 -12.07 -2.89 8.22
N GLY A 98 -11.55 -2.28 9.26
CA GLY A 98 -10.30 -2.67 9.92
C GLY A 98 -9.02 -2.23 9.23
N GLY A 99 -9.06 -1.44 8.14
CA GLY A 99 -7.81 -1.06 7.47
C GLY A 99 -7.95 -0.36 6.12
N LEU A 100 -7.09 -0.74 5.19
CA LEU A 100 -6.94 -0.12 3.86
C LEU A 100 -6.95 -1.17 2.75
N GLU A 101 -7.55 -0.83 1.61
CA GLU A 101 -7.42 -1.52 0.33
C GLU A 101 -6.46 -0.73 -0.56
N VAL A 102 -5.54 -1.39 -1.24
CA VAL A 102 -4.63 -0.76 -2.20
C VAL A 102 -5.22 -0.81 -3.60
N LEU A 103 -5.14 0.31 -4.33
CA LEU A 103 -5.68 0.45 -5.69
C LEU A 103 -4.60 0.32 -6.77
N GLU A 104 -3.34 0.15 -6.36
CA GLU A 104 -2.20 -0.06 -7.24
C GLU A 104 -1.38 -1.28 -6.77
N SER A 105 -0.87 -2.07 -7.71
CA SER A 105 0.02 -3.18 -7.37
C SER A 105 1.44 -2.67 -7.10
N GLY A 106 2.17 -3.33 -6.20
CA GLY A 106 3.56 -2.96 -5.88
C GLY A 106 4.04 -3.54 -4.57
N GLU A 107 5.28 -3.22 -4.23
CA GLU A 107 5.85 -3.51 -2.92
C GLU A 107 5.50 -2.39 -1.95
N TYR A 108 4.94 -2.76 -0.82
CA TYR A 108 4.46 -1.82 0.20
C TYR A 108 5.23 -1.96 1.49
N PHE A 109 5.60 -0.83 2.06
CA PHE A 109 5.93 -0.72 3.47
C PHE A 109 4.63 -0.61 4.25
N ILE A 110 4.45 -1.50 5.22
CA ILE A 110 3.29 -1.56 6.10
C ILE A 110 3.79 -1.32 7.51
N SER A 111 3.19 -0.36 8.21
CA SER A 111 3.51 -0.02 9.59
C SER A 111 2.24 0.04 10.42
N PHE A 112 2.25 -0.65 11.54
CA PHE A 112 1.16 -0.67 12.52
C PHE A 112 1.70 -0.23 13.87
N ALA A 113 0.93 0.59 14.57
CA ALA A 113 1.16 0.96 15.96
C ALA A 113 -0.17 0.98 16.70
N ALA A 114 -0.19 0.46 17.91
CA ALA A 114 -1.34 0.53 18.80
C ALA A 114 -0.92 0.72 20.24
N PHE A 115 -1.77 1.40 20.98
CA PHE A 115 -1.67 1.54 22.44
C PHE A 115 -3.00 1.13 23.04
N SER A 116 -2.96 0.21 24.00
CA SER A 116 -4.14 -0.28 24.70
C SER A 116 -4.05 0.03 26.19
N THR A 117 -5.17 0.49 26.73
CA THR A 117 -5.37 0.66 28.19
C THR A 117 -6.56 -0.17 28.63
N SER A 118 -6.46 -0.81 29.77
CA SER A 118 -7.55 -1.58 30.36
C SER A 118 -7.77 -1.19 31.81
N THR A 119 -9.00 -1.31 32.26
CA THR A 119 -9.36 -1.10 33.68
C THR A 119 -8.95 -2.29 34.56
N SER A 120 -8.45 -3.38 33.97
CA SER A 120 -7.97 -4.56 34.70
C SER A 120 -6.59 -4.99 34.26
N ALA A 121 -5.74 -5.32 35.22
CA ALA A 121 -4.39 -5.86 34.98
C ALA A 121 -4.37 -7.26 34.38
N THR A 122 -5.49 -8.00 34.45
CA THR A 122 -5.59 -9.37 33.89
C THR A 122 -6.05 -9.40 32.44
N THR A 123 -6.25 -8.23 31.83
CA THR A 123 -6.63 -8.14 30.42
C THR A 123 -5.46 -8.47 29.52
N THR A 124 -5.69 -9.36 28.56
CA THR A 124 -4.73 -9.61 27.47
C THR A 124 -5.28 -9.09 26.15
N VAL A 125 -4.40 -8.46 25.38
CA VAL A 125 -4.73 -7.93 24.04
C VAL A 125 -3.75 -8.53 23.04
N SER A 126 -4.22 -8.88 21.86
CA SER A 126 -3.38 -9.22 20.74
C SER A 126 -3.94 -8.61 19.46
N TYR A 127 -3.06 -8.32 18.51
CA TYR A 127 -3.44 -7.76 17.22
C TYR A 127 -3.03 -8.72 16.12
N THR A 128 -3.93 -8.93 15.17
CA THR A 128 -3.65 -9.73 13.99
C THR A 128 -3.75 -8.85 12.75
N ILE A 129 -2.63 -8.70 12.05
CA ILE A 129 -2.51 -7.96 10.80
C ILE A 129 -2.60 -8.95 9.64
N ASN A 130 -3.52 -8.70 8.70
CA ASN A 130 -3.63 -9.44 7.45
C ASN A 130 -3.26 -8.51 6.29
N ALA A 131 -2.35 -8.95 5.41
CA ALA A 131 -1.87 -8.18 4.27
C ALA A 131 -1.68 -9.10 3.05
N GLY A 132 -2.60 -9.06 2.08
CA GLY A 132 -2.50 -9.84 0.84
C GLY A 132 -2.26 -11.34 1.10
N GLY A 133 -2.99 -11.94 2.05
CA GLY A 133 -2.86 -13.36 2.44
C GLY A 133 -1.73 -13.67 3.44
N PHE A 134 -0.91 -12.69 3.83
CA PHE A 134 0.03 -12.82 4.93
C PHE A 134 -0.64 -12.43 6.24
N THR A 135 -0.39 -13.18 7.30
CA THR A 135 -0.94 -12.93 8.63
C THR A 135 0.18 -12.85 9.67
N GLN A 136 0.15 -11.80 10.47
CA GLN A 136 1.07 -11.61 11.60
C GLN A 136 0.29 -11.27 12.87
N THR A 137 0.57 -11.98 13.95
CA THR A 137 -0.01 -11.70 15.27
C THR A 137 1.03 -11.05 16.17
N ILE A 138 0.62 -10.01 16.88
CA ILE A 138 1.46 -9.22 17.78
C ILE A 138 0.80 -9.17 19.15
N THR A 139 1.57 -9.47 20.18
CA THR A 139 1.15 -9.28 21.56
C THR A 139 1.83 -8.02 22.11
N PRO A 140 1.07 -7.05 22.65
CA PRO A 140 1.63 -5.83 23.22
C PRO A 140 2.59 -6.10 24.39
N THR A 141 3.60 -5.28 24.49
CA THR A 141 4.44 -5.17 25.69
C THR A 141 4.10 -3.85 26.36
N ALA A 142 3.71 -3.91 27.63
CA ALA A 142 3.29 -2.74 28.42
C ALA A 142 2.20 -1.89 27.72
N GLY A 143 1.23 -2.56 27.08
CA GLY A 143 0.11 -1.90 26.39
C GLY A 143 0.44 -1.38 24.99
N THR A 144 1.69 -1.40 24.55
CA THR A 144 2.11 -0.90 23.24
C THR A 144 2.42 -2.06 22.30
N ALA A 145 1.90 -2.00 21.07
CA ALA A 145 2.19 -2.92 19.99
C ALA A 145 2.68 -2.15 18.77
N THR A 146 3.75 -2.63 18.16
CA THR A 146 4.27 -2.08 16.91
C THR A 146 4.70 -3.21 15.98
N ALA A 147 4.48 -3.04 14.68
CA ALA A 147 5.03 -3.88 13.65
C ALA A 147 5.31 -3.08 12.40
N SER A 148 6.35 -3.48 11.67
CA SER A 148 6.60 -2.98 10.33
C SER A 148 7.21 -4.09 9.48
N PHE A 149 6.78 -4.18 8.23
CA PHE A 149 7.28 -5.16 7.28
C PHE A 149 7.03 -4.71 5.84
N LEU A 150 7.69 -5.38 4.91
CA LEU A 150 7.51 -5.19 3.47
C LEU A 150 6.65 -6.32 2.91
N ARG A 151 5.74 -5.98 2.00
CA ARG A 151 4.89 -6.96 1.32
C ARG A 151 4.54 -6.50 -0.08
N TYR A 152 4.60 -7.41 -1.02
CA TYR A 152 3.99 -7.18 -2.32
C TYR A 152 2.48 -7.34 -2.23
N LEU A 153 1.76 -6.29 -2.63
CA LEU A 153 0.30 -6.28 -2.68
C LEU A 153 -0.15 -6.07 -4.12
N ARG A 154 -1.21 -6.74 -4.50
CA ARG A 154 -1.89 -6.56 -5.78
C ARG A 154 -3.01 -5.55 -5.62
N ARG A 155 -3.38 -4.90 -6.69
CA ARG A 155 -4.57 -4.06 -6.74
C ARG A 155 -5.79 -4.84 -6.22
N GLY A 156 -6.49 -4.27 -5.25
CA GLY A 156 -7.63 -4.88 -4.57
C GLY A 156 -7.26 -5.67 -3.30
N ASP A 157 -5.96 -5.89 -3.02
CA ASP A 157 -5.55 -6.48 -1.76
C ASP A 157 -5.83 -5.52 -0.60
N THR A 158 -6.17 -6.11 0.55
CA THR A 158 -6.45 -5.36 1.77
C THR A 158 -5.36 -5.57 2.81
N VAL A 159 -5.09 -4.53 3.58
CA VAL A 159 -4.30 -4.58 4.81
C VAL A 159 -5.24 -4.24 5.95
N THR A 160 -5.56 -5.24 6.78
CA THR A 160 -6.54 -5.10 7.86
C THR A 160 -5.97 -5.53 9.20
N VAL A 161 -6.50 -4.97 10.27
CA VAL A 161 -6.10 -5.30 11.64
C VAL A 161 -7.34 -5.66 12.46
N THR A 162 -7.24 -6.78 13.15
CA THR A 162 -8.22 -7.20 14.17
C THR A 162 -7.57 -7.19 15.54
N ALA A 163 -8.31 -6.79 16.55
CA ALA A 163 -7.90 -6.91 17.94
C ALA A 163 -8.66 -8.06 18.60
N THR A 164 -7.94 -8.89 19.33
CA THR A 164 -8.51 -9.90 20.22
C THR A 164 -8.23 -9.49 21.65
N VAL A 165 -9.28 -9.27 22.41
CA VAL A 165 -9.23 -8.88 23.83
C VAL A 165 -9.82 -9.98 24.67
N THR A 166 -9.07 -10.47 25.64
CA THR A 166 -9.57 -11.38 26.67
C THR A 166 -9.52 -10.63 27.99
N ALA A 167 -10.69 -10.31 28.51
CA ALA A 167 -10.88 -9.53 29.72
C ALA A 167 -12.02 -10.10 30.56
N THR A 168 -11.92 -9.97 31.88
CA THR A 168 -13.02 -10.33 32.78
C THR A 168 -14.26 -9.46 32.52
N ALA A 169 -15.45 -9.94 32.87
CA ALA A 169 -16.68 -9.16 32.82
C ALA A 169 -16.52 -7.84 33.64
N ALA A 170 -17.24 -6.81 33.25
CA ALA A 170 -17.21 -5.47 33.84
C ALA A 170 -15.91 -4.68 33.67
N THR A 171 -15.00 -5.12 32.80
CA THR A 171 -13.82 -4.36 32.41
C THR A 171 -14.03 -3.72 31.04
N THR A 172 -13.27 -2.68 30.73
CA THR A 172 -13.22 -2.09 29.40
C THR A 172 -11.78 -1.94 28.95
N THR A 173 -11.54 -2.17 27.67
CA THR A 173 -10.24 -1.97 27.03
C THR A 173 -10.39 -0.93 25.92
N THR A 174 -9.66 0.17 26.03
CA THR A 174 -9.59 1.21 25.00
C THR A 174 -8.31 1.01 24.19
N ILE A 175 -8.45 0.97 22.89
CA ILE A 175 -7.36 0.78 21.91
C ILE A 175 -7.30 2.00 21.00
N ASN A 176 -6.15 2.67 20.96
CA ASN A 176 -5.81 3.67 19.96
C ASN A 176 -4.85 3.04 18.97
N ALA A 177 -5.18 3.06 17.69
CA ALA A 177 -4.37 2.40 16.67
C ALA A 177 -4.17 3.25 15.42
N SER A 178 -3.06 3.00 14.75
CA SER A 178 -2.69 3.58 13.47
C SER A 178 -2.13 2.49 12.56
N LEU A 179 -2.58 2.46 11.32
CA LEU A 179 -2.07 1.61 10.26
C LEU A 179 -1.70 2.48 9.07
N THR A 180 -0.45 2.36 8.61
CA THR A 180 0.06 3.09 7.44
C THR A 180 0.50 2.10 6.38
N VAL A 181 0.17 2.39 5.13
CA VAL A 181 0.70 1.68 3.96
C VAL A 181 1.31 2.70 3.00
N ALA A 182 2.47 2.37 2.43
CA ALA A 182 3.14 3.21 1.45
C ALA A 182 3.83 2.33 0.40
N LYS A 183 3.49 2.54 -0.86
CA LYS A 183 4.13 1.87 -2.00
C LYS A 183 5.56 2.40 -2.15
N ILE A 184 6.52 1.49 -2.16
CA ILE A 184 7.95 1.81 -2.28
C ILE A 184 8.53 1.38 -3.62
N SER A 185 7.90 0.41 -4.31
CA SER A 185 8.33 -0.06 -5.62
C SER A 185 7.15 -0.60 -6.42
N SER A 186 7.19 -0.37 -7.72
CA SER A 186 6.21 -0.91 -8.67
C SER A 186 6.63 -2.27 -9.24
N ARG A 187 7.92 -2.60 -9.15
CA ARG A 187 8.48 -3.79 -9.79
C ARG A 187 8.71 -4.90 -8.80
N PHE A 188 8.17 -6.06 -9.12
CA PHE A 188 8.60 -7.31 -8.49
C PHE A 188 10.02 -7.62 -8.98
N SER A 189 11.03 -7.47 -8.13
CA SER A 189 12.39 -7.89 -8.47
C SER A 189 12.42 -9.42 -8.56
N LYS A 190 12.44 -9.96 -9.79
CA LYS A 190 12.61 -11.40 -10.05
C LYS A 190 13.96 -11.94 -9.58
N LYS A 191 14.86 -11.11 -9.02
CA LYS A 191 16.22 -11.48 -8.66
C LYS A 191 16.35 -12.19 -7.31
N ASP A 192 15.30 -12.24 -6.50
CA ASP A 192 15.39 -12.72 -5.12
C ASP A 192 14.99 -14.20 -4.95
N PHE A 193 14.92 -14.97 -6.05
CA PHE A 193 14.57 -16.40 -6.02
C PHE A 193 15.64 -17.32 -6.62
N TYR A 194 16.95 -16.98 -6.45
CA TYR A 194 18.02 -17.92 -6.78
C TYR A 194 19.01 -18.07 -5.63
#